data_ee22cc9baf2a68d9f7d25f8d5595cdce
#
_entry.id   ee22cc9baf2a68d9f7d25f8d5595cdce
#
_cell.length_a   1.000
_cell.length_b   1.000
_cell.length_c   1.000
_cell.angle_alpha   90.00
_cell.angle_beta   90.00
_cell.angle_gamma   90.00
#
_symmetry.space_group_name_H-M   'P 1'
#
loop_
_entity.id
_entity.type
_entity.pdbx_description
1 polymer ?
#
loop_
_entity_poly.entity_id
_entity_poly.type
_entity_poly.pdbx_seq_one_letter_code
_entity_poly.pdbx_strand_id
1 'polypeptide(L)'
;MTNRKHNTPRSFNLFSARKAAAIATAVLTSVLLAACGGGSDVDLAATDKSALPDSTAKASTSTSIFYGANGRNTNGGAYDSTAVSTQLAQLRDIGAKIYRNSVYNLASAKVVAKIAQTMEAGGVTVYPVIMLGTGFSNEQDAYNAGYNLGKQVAGTYKYKYYEVANELEAQALNGNVDGTKWNQYRNQPFVVARGVIRGLIAGVKSVDGSAKIIVNGTWLHYSFFQMLMDGSQPDGTRGHPTVNWDITAWHWYSDQGDMTRACGGTGCYDMLGVLHSFGKPVWINEFGVRPNYGTDAQIASYMAGNRMMAQFQSVASKYNIQSIQAFELYDDSEGAFGLMKSDGQTPKDAYWAYKNFVASHPM
;
A
#
# COMPACT_ATOMS: atom_id res chain seq x y z
N MET A 1 3.22 59.16 -25.61
CA MET A 1 4.01 57.94 -25.85
C MET A 1 4.42 57.36 -24.48
N THR A 2 3.64 56.44 -23.96
CA THR A 2 3.86 55.84 -22.65
C THR A 2 3.81 54.33 -22.79
N ASN A 3 5.00 53.70 -22.66
CA ASN A 3 5.18 52.27 -22.67
C ASN A 3 4.65 51.64 -21.38
N ARG A 4 3.58 50.86 -21.46
CA ARG A 4 3.18 49.91 -20.41
C ARG A 4 3.85 48.58 -20.64
N LYS A 5 4.74 48.19 -19.73
CA LYS A 5 5.26 46.83 -19.62
C LYS A 5 4.23 45.92 -18.99
N HIS A 6 3.84 44.88 -19.69
CA HIS A 6 3.03 43.77 -19.15
C HIS A 6 3.94 42.91 -18.26
N ASN A 7 3.57 42.77 -16.98
CA ASN A 7 4.09 41.78 -16.06
C ASN A 7 3.28 40.51 -16.20
N THR A 8 3.90 39.44 -16.67
CA THR A 8 3.40 38.06 -16.58
C THR A 8 3.75 37.48 -15.22
N PRO A 9 2.84 36.80 -14.52
CA PRO A 9 3.17 36.14 -13.26
C PRO A 9 3.99 34.86 -13.50
N ARG A 10 5.09 34.77 -12.79
CA ARG A 10 5.94 33.57 -12.72
C ARG A 10 5.22 32.46 -11.99
N SER A 11 5.07 31.33 -12.65
CA SER A 11 4.66 30.06 -12.05
C SER A 11 5.72 29.59 -11.04
N PHE A 12 5.30 29.36 -9.80
CA PHE A 12 6.11 28.73 -8.78
C PHE A 12 6.14 27.20 -9.03
N ASN A 13 7.25 26.71 -9.51
CA ASN A 13 7.60 25.29 -9.44
C ASN A 13 8.17 25.01 -8.04
N LEU A 14 7.42 24.32 -7.20
CA LEU A 14 7.84 23.79 -5.90
C LEU A 14 7.83 22.26 -5.96
N PHE A 15 8.88 21.70 -6.51
CA PHE A 15 9.37 20.36 -6.16
C PHE A 15 10.83 20.27 -6.58
N SER A 16 11.71 20.71 -5.69
CA SER A 16 13.15 20.51 -5.82
C SER A 16 13.57 19.44 -4.82
N ALA A 17 14.07 18.34 -5.36
CA ALA A 17 14.63 17.20 -4.66
C ALA A 17 15.78 17.59 -3.73
N ARG A 18 15.78 17.11 -2.51
CA ARG A 18 16.98 17.02 -1.68
C ARG A 18 17.58 15.62 -1.81
N LYS A 19 18.64 15.50 -2.60
CA LYS A 19 19.59 14.40 -2.52
C LYS A 19 20.44 14.61 -1.26
N ALA A 20 20.36 13.70 -0.31
CA ALA A 20 21.35 13.57 0.74
C ALA A 20 22.06 12.23 0.53
N ALA A 21 23.30 12.29 0.05
CA ALA A 21 24.22 11.16 0.06
C ALA A 21 24.84 11.06 1.45
N ALA A 22 24.65 9.93 2.12
CA ALA A 22 25.41 9.57 3.30
C ALA A 22 26.26 8.34 2.97
N ILE A 23 27.56 8.56 2.86
CA ILE A 23 28.57 7.51 2.82
C ILE A 23 28.86 7.12 4.28
N ALA A 24 28.57 5.90 4.66
CA ALA A 24 29.02 5.34 5.93
C ALA A 24 29.89 4.13 5.65
N THR A 25 31.18 4.29 5.95
CA THR A 25 32.21 3.27 5.93
C THR A 25 32.03 2.38 7.17
N ALA A 26 31.77 1.09 6.97
CA ALA A 26 31.73 0.12 8.07
C ALA A 26 33.08 -0.56 8.23
N VAL A 27 33.66 -0.46 9.41
CA VAL A 27 34.83 -1.23 9.85
C VAL A 27 34.35 -2.50 10.49
N LEU A 28 34.81 -3.64 9.95
CA LEU A 28 34.67 -4.97 10.57
C LEU A 28 35.60 -5.08 11.78
N THR A 29 35.06 -5.56 12.89
CA THR A 29 35.87 -6.26 13.91
C THR A 29 35.15 -7.50 14.40
N SER A 30 35.73 -8.63 14.07
CA SER A 30 35.37 -9.96 14.51
C SER A 30 35.91 -10.19 15.92
N VAL A 31 35.09 -10.69 16.85
CA VAL A 31 35.59 -11.37 18.05
C VAL A 31 34.78 -12.65 18.24
N LEU A 32 35.46 -13.77 18.07
CA LEU A 32 35.04 -15.09 18.55
C LEU A 32 35.33 -15.20 20.03
N LEU A 33 34.37 -15.70 20.80
CA LEU A 33 34.66 -16.40 22.06
C LEU A 33 33.62 -17.49 22.29
N ALA A 34 34.11 -18.70 22.33
CA ALA A 34 33.41 -19.89 22.79
C ALA A 34 33.62 -20.06 24.30
N ALA A 35 32.61 -20.50 25.00
CA ALA A 35 32.81 -21.29 26.23
C ALA A 35 31.53 -22.03 26.65
N CYS A 36 31.73 -23.26 26.98
CA CYS A 36 30.82 -24.29 27.48
C CYS A 36 30.25 -24.02 28.86
N GLY A 37 29.11 -24.71 29.15
CA GLY A 37 29.02 -25.38 30.46
C GLY A 37 27.75 -25.20 31.23
N GLY A 38 27.01 -26.29 31.47
CA GLY A 38 26.48 -26.63 32.78
C GLY A 38 24.98 -26.43 32.99
N GLY A 39 24.25 -27.52 33.05
CA GLY A 39 22.81 -27.62 33.33
C GLY A 39 22.45 -27.35 34.79
N SER A 40 21.19 -27.19 35.02
CA SER A 40 20.46 -27.73 36.19
C SER A 40 18.94 -27.55 35.95
N ASP A 41 18.23 -28.65 36.01
CA ASP A 41 16.79 -28.75 36.10
C ASP A 41 16.24 -28.07 37.34
N VAL A 42 15.19 -27.30 37.20
CA VAL A 42 14.22 -27.04 38.27
C VAL A 42 12.82 -27.08 37.69
N ASP A 43 12.12 -28.16 38.02
CA ASP A 43 10.68 -28.31 37.93
C ASP A 43 9.98 -27.29 38.82
N LEU A 44 9.03 -26.54 38.30
CA LEU A 44 7.95 -25.96 39.06
C LEU A 44 6.67 -25.95 38.22
N ALA A 45 5.82 -26.93 38.54
CA ALA A 45 4.43 -26.99 38.13
C ALA A 45 3.62 -25.92 38.89
N ALA A 46 2.77 -25.17 38.16
CA ALA A 46 1.45 -24.74 38.65
C ALA A 46 0.66 -24.07 37.50
N THR A 47 -0.28 -24.77 36.97
CA THR A 47 -1.69 -24.44 36.68
C THR A 47 -2.06 -22.96 36.65
N ASP A 48 -2.44 -22.46 35.44
CA ASP A 48 -3.70 -21.77 35.33
C ASP A 48 -4.29 -22.00 33.90
N LYS A 49 -5.43 -22.72 33.85
CA LYS A 49 -6.22 -22.92 32.67
C LYS A 49 -7.26 -21.81 32.61
N SER A 50 -6.99 -20.75 31.89
CA SER A 50 -8.05 -19.90 31.36
C SER A 50 -8.39 -20.38 29.95
N ALA A 51 -9.50 -21.10 29.85
CA ALA A 51 -10.05 -21.58 28.60
C ALA A 51 -10.46 -20.38 27.71
N LEU A 52 -9.82 -20.24 26.56
CA LEU A 52 -10.34 -19.43 25.46
C LEU A 52 -11.63 -20.06 24.96
N PRO A 53 -12.67 -19.29 24.61
CA PRO A 53 -13.89 -19.85 24.07
C PRO A 53 -13.62 -20.51 22.72
N ASP A 54 -14.08 -21.73 22.60
CA ASP A 54 -14.08 -22.57 21.42
C ASP A 54 -14.88 -21.85 20.30
N SER A 55 -14.17 -21.17 19.42
CA SER A 55 -14.79 -20.62 18.23
C SER A 55 -14.98 -21.78 17.24
N THR A 56 -16.19 -22.29 17.15
CA THR A 56 -16.62 -23.17 16.07
C THR A 56 -16.25 -22.52 14.74
N ALA A 57 -15.16 -23.00 14.14
CA ALA A 57 -14.70 -22.56 12.86
C ALA A 57 -15.78 -22.85 11.82
N LYS A 58 -16.46 -21.80 11.36
CA LYS A 58 -17.22 -21.85 10.12
C LYS A 58 -16.27 -22.32 9.03
N ALA A 59 -16.67 -23.35 8.29
CA ALA A 59 -15.93 -23.88 7.16
C ALA A 59 -15.43 -22.71 6.28
N SER A 60 -14.12 -22.60 6.13
CA SER A 60 -13.46 -21.64 5.27
C SER A 60 -13.92 -21.92 3.84
N THR A 61 -14.79 -21.09 3.29
CA THR A 61 -14.95 -21.00 1.84
C THR A 61 -13.58 -20.61 1.29
N SER A 62 -13.04 -21.40 0.38
CA SER A 62 -11.76 -21.12 -0.27
C SER A 62 -11.81 -19.70 -0.81
N THR A 63 -11.03 -18.81 -0.23
CA THR A 63 -10.97 -17.42 -0.67
C THR A 63 -10.19 -17.41 -1.98
N SER A 64 -10.87 -17.26 -3.11
CA SER A 64 -10.19 -17.12 -4.39
C SER A 64 -9.44 -15.78 -4.40
N ILE A 65 -8.13 -15.82 -4.64
CA ILE A 65 -7.31 -14.62 -4.80
C ILE A 65 -7.51 -14.08 -6.20
N PHE A 66 -7.75 -12.78 -6.34
CA PHE A 66 -7.67 -12.11 -7.63
C PHE A 66 -6.39 -11.26 -7.74
N TYR A 67 -5.86 -11.22 -8.95
CA TYR A 67 -4.58 -10.62 -9.26
C TYR A 67 -4.75 -9.26 -9.91
N GLY A 68 -3.77 -8.38 -9.74
CA GLY A 68 -3.80 -7.04 -10.30
C GLY A 68 -2.43 -6.42 -10.49
N ALA A 69 -2.45 -5.20 -11.00
CA ALA A 69 -1.27 -4.37 -11.13
C ALA A 69 -1.59 -2.91 -10.76
N ASN A 70 -0.55 -2.18 -10.42
CA ASN A 70 -0.62 -0.75 -10.26
C ASN A 70 -0.38 -0.07 -11.61
N GLY A 71 -1.16 0.98 -11.87
CA GLY A 71 -0.98 1.89 -12.98
C GLY A 71 -0.82 3.32 -12.46
N ARG A 72 -0.15 4.14 -13.24
CA ARG A 72 0.11 5.54 -12.92
C ARG A 72 -0.25 6.44 -14.10
N ASN A 73 -1.43 6.21 -14.66
CA ASN A 73 -1.92 6.84 -15.89
C ASN A 73 -2.07 8.37 -15.82
N THR A 74 -1.74 8.98 -14.71
CA THR A 74 -1.72 10.43 -14.54
C THR A 74 -0.31 10.99 -14.28
N ASN A 75 0.72 10.14 -14.40
CA ASN A 75 2.11 10.47 -14.10
C ASN A 75 3.02 10.55 -15.34
N GLY A 76 2.48 10.34 -16.53
CA GLY A 76 3.25 10.43 -17.78
C GLY A 76 3.98 9.15 -18.18
N GLY A 77 4.96 9.30 -19.07
CA GLY A 77 5.80 8.19 -19.55
C GLY A 77 5.04 7.15 -20.37
N ALA A 78 5.32 5.87 -20.15
CA ALA A 78 4.66 4.76 -20.84
C ALA A 78 3.15 4.75 -20.63
N TYR A 79 2.68 5.24 -19.48
CA TYR A 79 1.26 5.31 -19.17
C TYR A 79 0.48 6.28 -20.07
N ASP A 80 1.12 7.37 -20.54
CA ASP A 80 0.52 8.32 -21.48
C ASP A 80 0.72 7.89 -22.93
N SER A 81 1.89 7.31 -23.25
CA SER A 81 2.25 6.95 -24.62
C SER A 81 1.63 5.63 -25.11
N THR A 82 1.30 4.72 -24.18
CA THR A 82 0.67 3.44 -24.51
C THR A 82 -0.85 3.55 -24.52
N ALA A 83 -1.48 3.23 -25.63
CA ALA A 83 -2.94 3.26 -25.74
C ALA A 83 -3.61 2.41 -24.65
N VAL A 84 -4.74 2.89 -24.09
CA VAL A 84 -5.48 2.20 -23.02
C VAL A 84 -5.90 0.79 -23.44
N SER A 85 -6.24 0.57 -24.72
CA SER A 85 -6.53 -0.75 -25.27
C SER A 85 -5.33 -1.71 -25.21
N THR A 86 -4.13 -1.20 -25.44
CA THR A 86 -2.89 -1.98 -25.30
C THR A 86 -2.61 -2.32 -23.84
N GLN A 87 -2.75 -1.34 -22.92
CA GLN A 87 -2.64 -1.58 -21.47
C GLN A 87 -3.65 -2.66 -21.02
N LEU A 88 -4.90 -2.59 -21.51
CA LEU A 88 -5.92 -3.60 -21.24
C LEU A 88 -5.51 -4.99 -21.74
N ALA A 89 -4.97 -5.08 -22.96
CA ALA A 89 -4.50 -6.35 -23.51
C ALA A 89 -3.37 -6.95 -22.67
N GLN A 90 -2.41 -6.12 -22.22
CA GLN A 90 -1.29 -6.53 -21.37
C GLN A 90 -1.77 -6.99 -19.98
N LEU A 91 -2.70 -6.25 -19.34
CA LEU A 91 -3.29 -6.66 -18.06
C LEU A 91 -4.04 -7.99 -18.18
N ARG A 92 -4.79 -8.19 -19.24
CA ARG A 92 -5.50 -9.45 -19.50
C ARG A 92 -4.52 -10.60 -19.75
N ASP A 93 -3.43 -10.35 -20.45
CA ASP A 93 -2.40 -11.34 -20.77
C ASP A 93 -1.71 -11.87 -19.53
N ILE A 94 -1.47 -11.01 -18.52
CA ILE A 94 -0.95 -11.44 -17.21
C ILE A 94 -2.04 -11.96 -16.25
N GLY A 95 -3.29 -12.04 -16.66
CA GLY A 95 -4.41 -12.51 -15.85
C GLY A 95 -4.90 -11.51 -14.79
N ALA A 96 -4.50 -10.23 -14.87
CA ALA A 96 -4.96 -9.20 -13.93
C ALA A 96 -6.46 -8.93 -14.09
N LYS A 97 -7.16 -8.80 -12.95
CA LYS A 97 -8.59 -8.48 -12.85
C LYS A 97 -8.86 -7.12 -12.24
N ILE A 98 -7.83 -6.50 -11.67
CA ILE A 98 -7.94 -5.19 -11.04
C ILE A 98 -6.73 -4.32 -11.38
N TYR A 99 -6.96 -3.02 -11.52
CA TYR A 99 -5.96 -2.04 -11.93
C TYR A 99 -6.08 -0.79 -11.05
N ARG A 100 -5.11 -0.58 -10.16
CA ARG A 100 -5.01 0.56 -9.24
C ARG A 100 -4.46 1.77 -9.95
N ASN A 101 -5.03 2.97 -9.74
CA ASN A 101 -4.57 4.19 -10.40
C ASN A 101 -4.58 5.41 -9.48
N SER A 102 -3.54 6.24 -9.56
CA SER A 102 -3.42 7.44 -8.73
C SER A 102 -4.31 8.58 -9.23
N VAL A 103 -4.98 9.27 -8.30
CA VAL A 103 -5.80 10.44 -8.55
C VAL A 103 -5.42 11.56 -7.57
N TYR A 104 -5.04 12.72 -8.08
CA TYR A 104 -4.55 13.85 -7.30
C TYR A 104 -5.53 15.02 -7.23
N ASN A 105 -6.43 15.12 -8.20
CA ASN A 105 -7.38 16.22 -8.37
C ASN A 105 -8.48 15.84 -9.38
N LEU A 106 -9.41 16.75 -9.63
CA LEU A 106 -10.51 16.52 -10.57
C LEU A 106 -10.04 16.23 -12.02
N ALA A 107 -8.91 16.82 -12.45
CA ALA A 107 -8.41 16.57 -13.81
C ALA A 107 -7.92 15.12 -13.94
N SER A 108 -7.08 14.65 -13.00
CA SER A 108 -6.64 13.25 -12.96
C SER A 108 -7.80 12.27 -12.72
N ALA A 109 -8.81 12.64 -11.92
CA ALA A 109 -10.01 11.85 -11.73
C ALA A 109 -10.77 11.60 -13.05
N LYS A 110 -10.89 12.62 -13.89
CA LYS A 110 -11.52 12.50 -15.22
C LYS A 110 -10.71 11.61 -16.17
N VAL A 111 -9.38 11.63 -16.08
CA VAL A 111 -8.50 10.74 -16.86
C VAL A 111 -8.74 9.29 -16.44
N VAL A 112 -8.67 9.01 -15.13
CA VAL A 112 -8.87 7.64 -14.61
C VAL A 112 -10.28 7.14 -14.87
N ALA A 113 -11.31 8.01 -14.86
CA ALA A 113 -12.68 7.66 -15.22
C ALA A 113 -12.82 7.17 -16.68
N LYS A 114 -12.12 7.80 -17.63
CA LYS A 114 -12.09 7.34 -19.04
C LYS A 114 -11.39 6.00 -19.18
N ILE A 115 -10.29 5.81 -18.44
CA ILE A 115 -9.57 4.54 -18.42
C ILE A 115 -10.46 3.44 -17.84
N ALA A 116 -11.18 3.70 -16.77
CA ALA A 116 -12.08 2.76 -16.13
C ALA A 116 -13.17 2.25 -17.09
N GLN A 117 -13.76 3.13 -17.90
CA GLN A 117 -14.75 2.74 -18.91
C GLN A 117 -14.21 1.68 -19.88
N THR A 118 -12.98 1.87 -20.39
CA THR A 118 -12.36 0.92 -21.32
C THR A 118 -11.95 -0.37 -20.63
N MET A 119 -11.34 -0.26 -19.45
CA MET A 119 -10.83 -1.40 -18.69
C MET A 119 -11.96 -2.32 -18.22
N GLU A 120 -13.03 -1.75 -17.67
CA GLU A 120 -14.17 -2.52 -17.17
C GLU A 120 -14.96 -3.20 -18.29
N ALA A 121 -15.11 -2.56 -19.45
CA ALA A 121 -15.66 -3.19 -20.65
C ALA A 121 -14.82 -4.41 -21.09
N GLY A 122 -13.52 -4.42 -20.78
CA GLY A 122 -12.60 -5.53 -21.02
C GLY A 122 -12.46 -6.52 -19.86
N GLY A 123 -13.21 -6.37 -18.76
CA GLY A 123 -13.21 -7.27 -17.60
C GLY A 123 -12.09 -7.01 -16.60
N VAL A 124 -11.51 -5.80 -16.60
CA VAL A 124 -10.52 -5.35 -15.59
C VAL A 124 -11.14 -4.21 -14.77
N THR A 125 -11.39 -4.44 -13.49
CA THR A 125 -11.92 -3.43 -12.58
C THR A 125 -10.86 -2.38 -12.29
N VAL A 126 -11.20 -1.09 -12.42
CA VAL A 126 -10.32 0.02 -12.03
C VAL A 126 -10.75 0.57 -10.67
N TYR A 127 -9.79 0.98 -9.86
CA TYR A 127 -10.07 1.78 -8.67
C TYR A 127 -9.03 2.89 -8.48
N PRO A 128 -9.48 4.07 -8.02
CA PRO A 128 -8.60 5.18 -7.72
C PRO A 128 -7.96 5.01 -6.34
N VAL A 129 -6.67 5.32 -6.22
CA VAL A 129 -6.07 5.76 -4.97
C VAL A 129 -6.08 7.28 -4.94
N ILE A 130 -6.79 7.86 -3.97
CA ILE A 130 -6.99 9.31 -3.89
C ILE A 130 -5.84 9.93 -3.10
N MET A 131 -4.89 10.51 -3.83
CA MET A 131 -3.63 11.05 -3.29
C MET A 131 -3.88 12.41 -2.63
N LEU A 132 -3.83 12.46 -1.30
CA LEU A 132 -3.88 13.69 -0.53
C LEU A 132 -2.92 13.58 0.66
N GLY A 133 -1.97 14.51 0.76
CA GLY A 133 -0.96 14.52 1.83
C GLY A 133 -1.46 15.22 3.11
N THR A 134 -0.56 15.36 4.08
CA THR A 134 -0.84 15.90 5.43
C THR A 134 -0.46 17.37 5.61
N GLY A 135 -0.33 18.14 4.53
CA GLY A 135 0.11 19.55 4.55
C GLY A 135 -0.95 20.55 5.08
N PHE A 136 -1.71 20.18 6.13
CA PHE A 136 -2.77 21.02 6.73
C PHE A 136 -2.42 21.46 8.15
N SER A 137 -2.98 22.59 8.57
CA SER A 137 -2.70 23.17 9.90
C SER A 137 -3.37 22.40 11.04
N ASN A 138 -4.52 21.76 10.76
CA ASN A 138 -5.30 21.01 11.76
C ASN A 138 -6.18 19.92 11.10
N GLU A 139 -6.81 19.10 11.94
CA GLU A 139 -7.66 17.97 11.50
C GLU A 139 -8.88 18.42 10.69
N GLN A 140 -9.50 19.55 11.06
CA GLN A 140 -10.72 20.02 10.39
C GLN A 140 -10.43 20.50 8.97
N ASP A 141 -9.32 21.23 8.75
CA ASP A 141 -8.91 21.66 7.41
C ASP A 141 -8.58 20.45 6.53
N ALA A 142 -7.87 19.46 7.10
CA ALA A 142 -7.56 18.20 6.45
C ALA A 142 -8.84 17.43 6.07
N TYR A 143 -9.80 17.35 6.98
CA TYR A 143 -11.10 16.73 6.73
C TYR A 143 -11.85 17.42 5.60
N ASN A 144 -11.95 18.74 5.62
CA ASN A 144 -12.65 19.52 4.61
C ASN A 144 -12.03 19.32 3.21
N ALA A 145 -10.70 19.35 3.13
CA ALA A 145 -9.97 19.09 1.89
C ALA A 145 -10.21 17.65 1.38
N GLY A 146 -10.13 16.68 2.28
CA GLY A 146 -10.41 15.27 1.97
C GLY A 146 -11.86 15.08 1.48
N TYR A 147 -12.82 15.66 2.18
CA TYR A 147 -14.25 15.59 1.79
C TYR A 147 -14.48 16.13 0.37
N ASN A 148 -13.93 17.29 0.08
CA ASN A 148 -14.11 17.92 -1.24
C ASN A 148 -13.46 17.07 -2.35
N LEU A 149 -12.25 16.57 -2.14
CA LEU A 149 -11.56 15.72 -3.13
C LEU A 149 -12.28 14.38 -3.30
N GLY A 150 -12.62 13.68 -2.22
CA GLY A 150 -13.35 12.41 -2.25
C GLY A 150 -14.69 12.53 -2.99
N LYS A 151 -15.46 13.59 -2.71
CA LYS A 151 -16.71 13.91 -3.40
C LYS A 151 -16.50 14.16 -4.89
N GLN A 152 -15.47 14.92 -5.26
CA GLN A 152 -15.13 15.19 -6.66
C GLN A 152 -14.78 13.90 -7.41
N VAL A 153 -13.92 13.06 -6.83
CA VAL A 153 -13.50 11.79 -7.46
C VAL A 153 -14.70 10.88 -7.65
N ALA A 154 -15.50 10.65 -6.63
CA ALA A 154 -16.69 9.80 -6.72
C ALA A 154 -17.75 10.36 -7.70
N GLY A 155 -17.79 11.67 -7.89
CA GLY A 155 -18.66 12.32 -8.87
C GLY A 155 -18.23 12.15 -10.34
N THR A 156 -17.01 11.66 -10.62
CA THR A 156 -16.55 11.48 -12.01
C THR A 156 -16.92 10.11 -12.58
N TYR A 157 -16.91 9.09 -11.76
CA TYR A 157 -17.20 7.71 -12.13
C TYR A 157 -17.59 6.90 -10.89
N LYS A 158 -18.49 5.95 -11.03
CA LYS A 158 -18.90 5.06 -9.95
C LYS A 158 -17.99 3.84 -9.91
N TYR A 159 -16.94 3.92 -9.06
CA TYR A 159 -16.04 2.78 -8.85
C TYR A 159 -16.59 1.84 -7.78
N LYS A 160 -16.28 0.57 -7.89
CA LYS A 160 -16.59 -0.41 -6.85
C LYS A 160 -15.77 -0.19 -5.58
N TYR A 161 -14.51 0.22 -5.73
CA TYR A 161 -13.54 0.43 -4.67
C TYR A 161 -12.91 1.82 -4.77
N TYR A 162 -12.62 2.41 -3.62
CA TYR A 162 -11.87 3.67 -3.50
C TYR A 162 -10.82 3.49 -2.42
N GLU A 163 -9.56 3.70 -2.77
CA GLU A 163 -8.47 3.74 -1.81
C GLU A 163 -8.25 5.18 -1.36
N VAL A 164 -8.29 5.38 -0.04
CA VAL A 164 -8.24 6.71 0.55
C VAL A 164 -6.86 6.99 1.09
N ALA A 165 -6.18 7.92 0.44
CA ALA A 165 -4.79 8.31 0.62
C ALA A 165 -3.79 7.19 0.28
N ASN A 166 -2.49 7.48 0.43
CA ASN A 166 -1.40 6.53 0.22
C ASN A 166 -0.33 6.73 1.28
N GLU A 167 -0.06 5.68 2.07
CA GLU A 167 1.01 5.63 3.09
C GLU A 167 1.11 6.86 3.99
N LEU A 168 -0.04 7.39 4.46
CA LEU A 168 -0.04 8.58 5.32
C LEU A 168 0.59 8.33 6.68
N GLU A 169 0.60 7.09 7.15
CA GLU A 169 1.23 6.70 8.39
C GLU A 169 2.73 7.01 8.39
N ALA A 170 3.40 6.85 7.24
CA ALA A 170 4.82 7.16 7.10
C ALA A 170 5.12 8.65 7.33
N GLN A 171 4.19 9.54 6.95
CA GLN A 171 4.33 10.98 7.17
C GLN A 171 4.15 11.37 8.66
N ALA A 172 3.53 10.51 9.46
CA ALA A 172 3.31 10.75 10.88
C ALA A 172 4.39 10.17 11.79
N LEU A 173 5.30 9.34 11.28
CA LEU A 173 6.38 8.75 12.09
C LEU A 173 7.29 9.80 12.73
N ASN A 174 7.77 9.49 13.95
CA ASN A 174 8.72 10.31 14.68
C ASN A 174 10.16 9.83 14.41
N GLY A 175 10.69 10.19 13.25
CA GLY A 175 12.02 9.77 12.81
C GLY A 175 12.04 8.37 12.19
N ASN A 176 13.20 7.71 12.24
CA ASN A 176 13.39 6.38 11.67
C ASN A 176 13.04 5.29 12.70
N VAL A 177 11.75 4.98 12.79
CA VAL A 177 11.17 3.99 13.70
C VAL A 177 10.32 3.01 12.93
N ASP A 178 9.98 1.86 13.53
CA ASP A 178 9.25 0.79 12.85
C ASP A 178 7.71 0.91 12.92
N GLY A 179 7.18 1.92 13.61
CA GLY A 179 5.74 2.21 13.63
C GLY A 179 4.87 1.17 14.37
N THR A 180 5.48 0.31 15.18
CA THR A 180 4.79 -0.77 15.92
C THR A 180 4.15 -0.31 17.22
N LYS A 181 4.45 0.93 17.67
CA LYS A 181 3.95 1.50 18.94
C LYS A 181 3.35 2.89 18.69
N TRP A 182 2.28 3.20 19.41
CA TRP A 182 1.58 4.50 19.33
C TRP A 182 2.51 5.71 19.53
N ASN A 183 3.46 5.64 20.47
CA ASN A 183 4.40 6.72 20.79
C ASN A 183 5.55 6.90 19.77
N GLN A 184 5.59 6.08 18.72
CA GLN A 184 6.51 6.25 17.60
C GLN A 184 5.96 7.20 16.53
N TYR A 185 4.78 7.76 16.75
CA TYR A 185 4.17 8.74 15.86
C TYR A 185 4.11 10.12 16.49
N ARG A 186 4.17 11.14 15.68
CA ARG A 186 3.96 12.54 16.08
C ARG A 186 2.47 12.84 16.10
N ASN A 187 1.99 13.41 17.21
CA ASN A 187 0.55 13.59 17.42
C ASN A 187 -0.10 14.46 16.34
N GLN A 188 0.45 15.65 16.05
CA GLN A 188 -0.15 16.57 15.07
C GLN A 188 -0.22 15.98 13.65
N PRO A 189 0.86 15.37 13.06
CA PRO A 189 0.75 14.70 11.77
C PRO A 189 -0.24 13.53 11.76
N PHE A 190 -0.34 12.75 12.84
CA PHE A 190 -1.33 11.68 12.97
C PHE A 190 -2.77 12.22 12.91
N VAL A 191 -3.07 13.25 13.69
CA VAL A 191 -4.41 13.87 13.75
C VAL A 191 -4.80 14.43 12.38
N VAL A 192 -3.87 15.09 11.69
CA VAL A 192 -4.08 15.61 10.32
C VAL A 192 -4.32 14.45 9.34
N ALA A 193 -3.52 13.38 9.39
CA ALA A 193 -3.71 12.20 8.54
C ALA A 193 -5.08 11.54 8.78
N ARG A 194 -5.52 11.44 10.05
CA ARG A 194 -6.88 10.98 10.40
C ARG A 194 -7.95 11.89 9.77
N GLY A 195 -7.76 13.19 9.80
CA GLY A 195 -8.65 14.16 9.16
C GLY A 195 -8.76 13.93 7.65
N VAL A 196 -7.63 13.77 6.95
CA VAL A 196 -7.59 13.43 5.51
C VAL A 196 -8.39 12.17 5.22
N ILE A 197 -8.09 11.07 5.92
CA ILE A 197 -8.73 9.77 5.69
C ILE A 197 -10.25 9.86 5.93
N ARG A 198 -10.66 10.43 7.06
CA ARG A 198 -12.08 10.62 7.39
C ARG A 198 -12.82 11.49 6.38
N GLY A 199 -12.18 12.58 5.95
CA GLY A 199 -12.72 13.46 4.94
C GLY A 199 -12.92 12.77 3.61
N LEU A 200 -11.90 12.06 3.11
CA LEU A 200 -11.98 11.29 1.85
C LEU A 200 -13.12 10.26 1.90
N ILE A 201 -13.21 9.49 2.98
CA ILE A 201 -14.30 8.52 3.18
C ILE A 201 -15.66 9.21 3.13
N ALA A 202 -15.84 10.27 3.90
CA ALA A 202 -17.10 11.00 3.96
C ALA A 202 -17.47 11.62 2.61
N GLY A 203 -16.49 12.18 1.89
CA GLY A 203 -16.68 12.73 0.54
C GLY A 203 -17.12 11.67 -0.46
N VAL A 204 -16.44 10.52 -0.52
CA VAL A 204 -16.83 9.39 -1.39
C VAL A 204 -18.22 8.89 -1.03
N LYS A 205 -18.48 8.62 0.25
CA LYS A 205 -19.75 8.08 0.73
C LYS A 205 -20.93 9.05 0.53
N SER A 206 -20.67 10.36 0.45
CA SER A 206 -21.72 11.37 0.15
C SER A 206 -22.25 11.25 -1.28
N VAL A 207 -21.49 10.65 -2.19
CA VAL A 207 -21.87 10.44 -3.59
C VAL A 207 -22.31 9.00 -3.83
N ASP A 208 -21.54 8.03 -3.30
CA ASP A 208 -21.83 6.60 -3.41
C ASP A 208 -21.73 5.92 -2.04
N GLY A 209 -22.85 5.78 -1.36
CA GLY A 209 -22.96 5.11 -0.07
C GLY A 209 -22.56 3.62 -0.13
N SER A 210 -22.63 2.98 -1.31
CA SER A 210 -22.28 1.57 -1.53
C SER A 210 -20.79 1.32 -1.78
N ALA A 211 -19.99 2.37 -2.06
CA ALA A 211 -18.58 2.30 -2.35
C ALA A 211 -17.81 1.54 -1.26
N LYS A 212 -16.90 0.66 -1.66
CA LYS A 212 -16.00 -0.05 -0.73
C LYS A 212 -14.74 0.78 -0.52
N ILE A 213 -14.44 1.04 0.73
CA ILE A 213 -13.30 1.86 1.14
C ILE A 213 -12.11 0.98 1.47
N ILE A 214 -10.97 1.29 0.85
CA ILE A 214 -9.67 0.69 1.11
C ILE A 214 -8.83 1.71 1.87
N VAL A 215 -8.19 1.31 2.96
CA VAL A 215 -7.06 2.04 3.56
C VAL A 215 -5.81 1.21 3.42
N ASN A 216 -4.67 1.87 3.25
CA ASN A 216 -3.40 1.21 3.03
C ASN A 216 -2.33 1.70 4.01
N GLY A 217 -1.33 0.86 4.21
CA GLY A 217 -0.11 1.17 4.91
C GLY A 217 1.02 0.28 4.44
N THR A 218 2.20 0.47 5.02
CA THR A 218 3.41 -0.24 4.61
C THR A 218 4.20 -0.76 5.80
N TRP A 219 5.05 -1.74 5.54
CA TRP A 219 6.01 -2.34 6.47
C TRP A 219 5.37 -2.71 7.82
N LEU A 220 5.93 -2.19 8.94
CA LEU A 220 5.47 -2.48 10.31
C LEU A 220 4.60 -1.35 10.91
N HIS A 221 4.08 -0.42 10.10
CA HIS A 221 3.39 0.79 10.58
C HIS A 221 1.96 0.54 11.07
N TYR A 222 1.67 -0.65 11.59
CA TYR A 222 0.32 -1.08 11.94
C TYR A 222 -0.32 -0.35 13.14
N SER A 223 0.49 0.19 14.06
CA SER A 223 -0.06 0.88 15.23
C SER A 223 -0.81 2.16 14.86
N PHE A 224 -0.50 2.78 13.71
CA PHE A 224 -1.28 3.87 13.15
C PHE A 224 -2.75 3.48 12.92
N PHE A 225 -2.98 2.30 12.34
CA PHE A 225 -4.32 1.79 12.03
C PHE A 225 -5.08 1.35 13.28
N GLN A 226 -4.37 0.81 14.29
CA GLN A 226 -4.96 0.52 15.60
C GLN A 226 -5.52 1.80 16.23
N MET A 227 -4.75 2.88 16.22
CA MET A 227 -5.19 4.18 16.73
C MET A 227 -6.37 4.76 15.92
N LEU A 228 -6.41 4.58 14.61
CA LEU A 228 -7.57 4.96 13.79
C LEU A 228 -8.83 4.16 14.17
N MET A 229 -8.69 2.89 14.53
CA MET A 229 -9.82 2.02 14.88
C MET A 229 -10.37 2.30 16.28
N ASP A 230 -9.49 2.52 17.27
CA ASP A 230 -9.88 2.59 18.67
C ASP A 230 -10.02 4.02 19.23
N GLY A 231 -9.70 5.03 18.40
CA GLY A 231 -9.76 6.44 18.79
C GLY A 231 -8.69 6.88 19.79
N SER A 232 -7.59 6.13 19.93
CA SER A 232 -6.40 6.57 20.64
C SER A 232 -5.51 7.47 19.75
N GLN A 233 -4.55 8.14 20.36
CA GLN A 233 -3.62 9.05 19.71
C GLN A 233 -2.18 8.87 20.22
N PRO A 234 -1.18 9.37 19.45
CA PRO A 234 0.23 9.30 19.84
C PRO A 234 0.58 10.02 21.18
N ASP A 235 -0.24 10.92 21.66
CA ASP A 235 -0.08 11.58 22.98
C ASP A 235 -0.65 10.75 24.15
N GLY A 236 -1.19 9.55 23.87
CA GLY A 236 -1.79 8.66 24.86
C GLY A 236 -3.26 8.94 25.19
N THR A 237 -3.86 10.00 24.64
CA THR A 237 -5.28 10.31 24.84
C THR A 237 -6.19 9.37 24.02
N ARG A 238 -7.46 9.25 24.42
CA ARG A 238 -8.46 8.36 23.84
C ARG A 238 -9.80 9.09 23.68
N GLY A 239 -10.76 8.42 23.01
CA GLY A 239 -12.09 8.98 22.80
C GLY A 239 -12.16 9.92 21.61
N HIS A 240 -11.17 9.86 20.72
CA HIS A 240 -11.15 10.65 19.48
C HIS A 240 -11.94 9.96 18.36
N PRO A 241 -12.22 10.70 17.26
CA PRO A 241 -12.94 10.12 16.12
C PRO A 241 -12.23 8.88 15.57
N THR A 242 -13.01 7.80 15.41
CA THR A 242 -12.55 6.56 14.79
C THR A 242 -12.70 6.58 13.27
N VAL A 243 -12.00 5.68 12.60
CA VAL A 243 -12.11 5.43 11.17
C VAL A 243 -12.60 4.01 10.95
N ASN A 244 -13.61 3.85 10.09
CA ASN A 244 -14.05 2.55 9.63
C ASN A 244 -13.84 2.43 8.12
N TRP A 245 -13.38 1.24 7.68
CA TRP A 245 -13.12 0.92 6.28
C TRP A 245 -13.54 -0.52 5.95
N ASP A 246 -13.58 -0.85 4.67
CA ASP A 246 -14.05 -2.16 4.21
C ASP A 246 -12.91 -3.15 3.98
N ILE A 247 -11.73 -2.69 3.52
CA ILE A 247 -10.60 -3.52 3.11
C ILE A 247 -9.32 -2.92 3.66
N THR A 248 -8.49 -3.73 4.32
CA THR A 248 -7.14 -3.36 4.74
C THR A 248 -6.17 -3.74 3.64
N ALA A 249 -5.50 -2.75 3.06
CA ALA A 249 -4.48 -2.96 2.05
C ALA A 249 -3.08 -2.75 2.62
N TRP A 250 -2.09 -3.44 2.06
CA TRP A 250 -0.73 -3.34 2.55
C TRP A 250 0.29 -3.37 1.42
N HIS A 251 1.34 -2.56 1.57
CA HIS A 251 2.45 -2.49 0.63
C HIS A 251 3.62 -3.29 1.18
N TRP A 252 4.25 -4.11 0.32
CA TRP A 252 5.34 -4.97 0.71
C TRP A 252 6.43 -5.08 -0.36
N TYR A 253 7.66 -4.80 0.02
CA TYR A 253 8.80 -4.81 -0.89
C TYR A 253 9.90 -5.79 -0.45
N SER A 254 10.78 -6.18 -1.36
CA SER A 254 11.81 -7.19 -1.13
C SER A 254 12.78 -6.87 0.02
N ASP A 255 13.01 -5.60 0.32
CA ASP A 255 13.83 -5.14 1.43
C ASP A 255 13.16 -5.29 2.81
N GLN A 256 11.87 -5.58 2.85
CA GLN A 256 11.10 -5.78 4.08
C GLN A 256 11.06 -7.26 4.54
N GLY A 257 11.54 -8.18 3.70
CA GLY A 257 11.72 -9.59 4.03
C GLY A 257 10.44 -10.41 4.07
N ASP A 258 10.35 -11.32 5.03
CA ASP A 258 9.24 -12.26 5.20
C ASP A 258 8.07 -11.60 5.94
N MET A 259 6.90 -11.49 5.29
CA MET A 259 5.73 -10.82 5.89
C MET A 259 5.13 -11.59 7.08
N THR A 260 5.36 -12.90 7.18
CA THR A 260 4.96 -13.70 8.35
C THR A 260 5.93 -13.59 9.52
N ARG A 261 7.11 -12.98 9.30
CA ARG A 261 8.12 -12.72 10.32
C ARG A 261 8.91 -11.45 9.99
N ALA A 262 8.23 -10.34 9.83
CA ALA A 262 8.84 -9.05 9.55
C ALA A 262 9.51 -8.47 10.79
N CYS A 263 10.77 -8.05 10.68
CA CYS A 263 11.56 -7.58 11.82
C CYS A 263 11.87 -6.10 11.70
N GLY A 264 11.71 -5.37 12.81
CA GLY A 264 12.07 -3.97 12.98
C GLY A 264 12.84 -3.74 14.28
N GLY A 265 13.02 -2.50 14.67
CA GLY A 265 13.74 -2.11 15.89
C GLY A 265 13.10 -2.60 17.19
N THR A 266 11.82 -2.92 17.19
CA THR A 266 11.07 -3.38 18.37
C THR A 266 10.87 -4.89 18.43
N GLY A 267 11.26 -5.64 17.42
CA GLY A 267 11.10 -7.09 17.34
C GLY A 267 10.66 -7.61 15.99
N CYS A 268 10.25 -8.87 15.95
CA CYS A 268 9.73 -9.51 14.74
C CYS A 268 8.23 -9.83 14.91
N TYR A 269 7.45 -9.60 13.85
CA TYR A 269 6.00 -9.67 13.87
C TYR A 269 5.46 -10.50 12.69
N ASP A 270 4.41 -11.28 12.93
CA ASP A 270 3.57 -11.83 11.87
C ASP A 270 2.64 -10.71 11.37
N MET A 271 3.09 -9.97 10.36
CA MET A 271 2.31 -8.85 9.82
C MET A 271 0.98 -9.29 9.23
N LEU A 272 0.92 -10.44 8.58
CA LEU A 272 -0.35 -10.95 8.04
C LEU A 272 -1.33 -11.27 9.17
N GLY A 273 -0.84 -11.80 10.29
CA GLY A 273 -1.64 -12.00 11.51
C GLY A 273 -2.16 -10.68 12.10
N VAL A 274 -1.30 -9.66 12.14
CA VAL A 274 -1.71 -8.31 12.57
C VAL A 274 -2.79 -7.74 11.67
N LEU A 275 -2.62 -7.77 10.34
CA LEU A 275 -3.62 -7.25 9.39
C LEU A 275 -4.94 -8.02 9.47
N HIS A 276 -4.87 -9.35 9.60
CA HIS A 276 -6.05 -10.19 9.78
C HIS A 276 -6.82 -9.85 11.06
N SER A 277 -6.11 -9.46 12.13
CA SER A 277 -6.73 -9.07 13.41
C SER A 277 -7.61 -7.82 13.33
N PHE A 278 -7.48 -7.00 12.28
CA PHE A 278 -8.39 -5.89 12.03
C PHE A 278 -9.79 -6.34 11.58
N GLY A 279 -9.99 -7.63 11.34
CA GLY A 279 -11.30 -8.20 11.01
C GLY A 279 -11.83 -7.82 9.62
N LYS A 280 -10.94 -7.42 8.72
CA LYS A 280 -11.25 -7.00 7.35
C LYS A 280 -10.56 -7.93 6.34
N PRO A 281 -11.06 -8.03 5.09
CA PRO A 281 -10.26 -8.60 4.00
C PRO A 281 -8.91 -7.90 3.87
N VAL A 282 -7.87 -8.68 3.57
CA VAL A 282 -6.50 -8.19 3.36
C VAL A 282 -6.19 -8.18 1.86
N TRP A 283 -5.70 -7.06 1.36
CA TRP A 283 -5.13 -6.94 0.02
C TRP A 283 -3.65 -6.58 0.11
N ILE A 284 -2.80 -7.30 -0.59
CA ILE A 284 -1.43 -6.85 -0.85
C ILE A 284 -1.48 -6.07 -2.17
N ASN A 285 -1.94 -4.82 -2.07
CA ASN A 285 -2.30 -4.03 -3.25
C ASN A 285 -1.13 -3.27 -3.87
N GLU A 286 0.05 -3.42 -3.26
CA GLU A 286 1.30 -2.93 -3.81
C GLU A 286 2.43 -3.84 -3.32
N PHE A 287 3.00 -4.65 -4.22
CA PHE A 287 4.19 -5.41 -3.90
C PHE A 287 5.19 -5.34 -5.06
N GLY A 288 6.47 -5.31 -4.72
CA GLY A 288 7.52 -5.21 -5.71
C GLY A 288 8.89 -5.62 -5.18
N VAL A 289 9.79 -5.91 -6.11
CA VAL A 289 11.19 -6.18 -5.83
C VAL A 289 11.99 -4.93 -6.13
N ARG A 290 12.80 -4.47 -5.15
CA ARG A 290 13.63 -3.27 -5.35
C ARG A 290 14.52 -3.45 -6.57
N PRO A 291 14.65 -2.43 -7.45
CA PRO A 291 15.44 -2.55 -8.69
C PRO A 291 16.92 -2.90 -8.49
N ASN A 292 17.47 -2.58 -7.32
CA ASN A 292 18.85 -2.89 -6.94
C ASN A 292 19.02 -4.27 -6.29
N TYR A 293 17.97 -5.10 -6.26
CA TYR A 293 18.02 -6.45 -5.67
C TYR A 293 18.96 -7.39 -6.43
N GLY A 294 19.00 -7.27 -7.76
CA GLY A 294 19.82 -8.12 -8.61
C GLY A 294 19.51 -7.99 -10.09
N THR A 295 19.77 -9.04 -10.85
CA THR A 295 19.41 -9.14 -12.28
C THR A 295 17.89 -9.28 -12.46
N ASP A 296 17.37 -9.03 -13.68
CA ASP A 296 15.96 -9.19 -14.00
C ASP A 296 15.45 -10.61 -13.66
N ALA A 297 16.26 -11.64 -13.93
CA ALA A 297 15.93 -13.03 -13.58
C ALA A 297 15.85 -13.26 -12.05
N GLN A 298 16.72 -12.62 -11.26
CA GLN A 298 16.68 -12.70 -9.81
C GLN A 298 15.47 -11.96 -9.23
N ILE A 299 15.15 -10.79 -9.78
CA ILE A 299 13.95 -10.02 -9.45
C ILE A 299 12.69 -10.85 -9.72
N ALA A 300 12.59 -11.45 -10.90
CA ALA A 300 11.47 -12.29 -11.30
C ALA A 300 11.29 -13.51 -10.38
N SER A 301 12.40 -14.20 -10.07
CA SER A 301 12.41 -15.35 -9.17
C SER A 301 11.99 -15.00 -7.75
N TYR A 302 12.45 -13.86 -7.22
CA TYR A 302 12.03 -13.40 -5.90
C TYR A 302 10.55 -13.03 -5.87
N MET A 303 10.05 -12.32 -6.90
CA MET A 303 8.67 -11.88 -6.98
C MET A 303 7.68 -13.04 -7.00
N ALA A 304 7.94 -14.09 -7.79
CA ALA A 304 7.09 -15.28 -7.84
C ALA A 304 7.30 -16.24 -6.66
N GLY A 305 8.39 -16.07 -5.90
CA GLY A 305 8.88 -17.02 -4.91
C GLY A 305 8.22 -16.93 -3.52
N ASN A 306 8.80 -17.73 -2.59
CA ASN A 306 8.30 -17.96 -1.22
C ASN A 306 8.40 -16.74 -0.28
N ARG A 307 8.87 -15.61 -0.77
CA ARG A 307 8.92 -14.34 -0.02
C ARG A 307 7.90 -13.33 -0.49
N MET A 308 7.20 -13.61 -1.60
CA MET A 308 6.15 -12.76 -2.18
C MET A 308 4.96 -13.59 -2.68
N MET A 309 4.74 -13.71 -3.99
CA MET A 309 3.50 -14.26 -4.54
C MET A 309 3.17 -15.66 -4.01
N ALA A 310 4.15 -16.56 -3.98
CA ALA A 310 3.95 -17.93 -3.47
C ALA A 310 3.65 -17.92 -1.96
N GLN A 311 4.27 -17.04 -1.16
CA GLN A 311 3.94 -16.88 0.24
C GLN A 311 2.51 -16.38 0.41
N PHE A 312 2.17 -15.26 -0.23
CA PHE A 312 0.83 -14.66 -0.10
C PHE A 312 -0.26 -15.63 -0.48
N GLN A 313 -0.08 -16.35 -1.59
CA GLN A 313 -1.04 -17.35 -2.04
C GLN A 313 -1.17 -18.53 -1.07
N SER A 314 -0.06 -19.07 -0.58
CA SER A 314 -0.06 -20.25 0.32
C SER A 314 -0.75 -20.00 1.66
N VAL A 315 -0.78 -18.75 2.13
CA VAL A 315 -1.39 -18.36 3.41
C VAL A 315 -2.68 -17.55 3.25
N ALA A 316 -3.17 -17.38 2.03
CA ALA A 316 -4.29 -16.50 1.72
C ALA A 316 -5.56 -16.84 2.49
N SER A 317 -5.92 -18.12 2.57
CA SER A 317 -7.10 -18.59 3.32
C SER A 317 -6.94 -18.31 4.81
N LYS A 318 -5.74 -18.52 5.38
CA LYS A 318 -5.46 -18.28 6.79
C LYS A 318 -5.66 -16.82 7.21
N TYR A 319 -5.21 -15.89 6.37
CA TYR A 319 -5.20 -14.47 6.69
C TYR A 319 -6.24 -13.64 5.92
N ASN A 320 -7.16 -14.31 5.20
CA ASN A 320 -8.18 -13.66 4.36
C ASN A 320 -7.58 -12.70 3.34
N ILE A 321 -6.48 -13.11 2.68
CA ILE A 321 -5.89 -12.35 1.57
C ILE A 321 -6.76 -12.60 0.34
N GLN A 322 -7.33 -11.52 -0.22
CA GLN A 322 -8.23 -11.61 -1.39
C GLN A 322 -7.60 -11.09 -2.67
N SER A 323 -6.57 -10.24 -2.59
CA SER A 323 -5.90 -9.69 -3.77
C SER A 323 -4.42 -9.54 -3.55
N ILE A 324 -3.65 -9.77 -4.63
CA ILE A 324 -2.23 -9.38 -4.72
C ILE A 324 -2.01 -8.60 -6.01
N GLN A 325 -1.33 -7.44 -5.93
CA GLN A 325 -1.21 -6.51 -7.06
C GLN A 325 0.24 -6.03 -7.18
N ALA A 326 0.84 -6.29 -8.34
CA ALA A 326 2.22 -5.93 -8.59
C ALA A 326 2.40 -4.39 -8.70
N PHE A 327 3.42 -3.86 -8.11
CA PHE A 327 3.92 -2.52 -8.36
C PHE A 327 5.13 -2.64 -9.29
N GLU A 328 5.00 -2.27 -10.56
CA GLU A 328 3.86 -1.71 -11.29
C GLU A 328 3.79 -2.27 -12.74
N LEU A 329 2.89 -1.78 -13.60
CA LEU A 329 2.82 -2.29 -14.97
C LEU A 329 4.03 -1.90 -15.82
N TYR A 330 4.44 -0.62 -15.78
CA TYR A 330 5.58 -0.08 -16.55
C TYR A 330 6.63 0.53 -15.62
N ASP A 331 7.91 0.40 -15.98
CA ASP A 331 8.96 1.22 -15.39
C ASP A 331 8.65 2.71 -15.58
N ASP A 332 8.81 3.51 -14.54
CA ASP A 332 8.58 4.95 -14.57
C ASP A 332 9.59 5.76 -13.74
N SER A 333 9.23 6.97 -13.32
CA SER A 333 10.08 7.84 -12.52
C SER A 333 10.36 7.34 -11.09
N GLU A 334 9.56 6.40 -10.56
CA GLU A 334 9.82 5.75 -9.26
C GLU A 334 10.95 4.72 -9.35
N GLY A 335 11.22 4.22 -10.56
CA GLY A 335 12.27 3.26 -10.81
C GLY A 335 11.88 2.12 -11.74
N ALA A 336 12.75 1.12 -11.82
CA ALA A 336 12.56 -0.05 -12.67
C ALA A 336 11.75 -1.15 -11.97
N PHE A 337 10.61 -0.81 -11.37
CA PHE A 337 9.71 -1.76 -10.71
C PHE A 337 8.75 -2.46 -11.67
N GLY A 338 8.54 -1.91 -12.86
CA GLY A 338 7.56 -2.38 -13.81
C GLY A 338 7.71 -3.84 -14.20
N LEU A 339 6.58 -4.48 -14.49
CA LEU A 339 6.53 -5.76 -15.20
C LEU A 339 7.04 -5.60 -16.64
N MET A 340 6.87 -4.41 -17.21
CA MET A 340 7.34 -4.02 -18.54
C MET A 340 8.28 -2.81 -18.44
N LYS A 341 9.11 -2.62 -19.45
CA LYS A 341 10.01 -1.46 -19.54
C LYS A 341 9.22 -0.16 -19.80
N SER A 342 9.91 0.96 -19.62
CA SER A 342 9.39 2.31 -19.81
C SER A 342 8.98 2.65 -21.27
N ASP A 343 9.25 1.77 -22.24
CA ASP A 343 8.76 1.88 -23.61
C ASP A 343 7.29 1.42 -23.77
N GLY A 344 6.71 0.83 -22.73
CA GLY A 344 5.35 0.30 -22.72
C GLY A 344 5.12 -0.94 -23.59
N GLN A 345 6.19 -1.55 -24.14
CA GLN A 345 6.11 -2.63 -25.12
C GLN A 345 6.97 -3.85 -24.73
N THR A 346 8.12 -3.63 -24.13
CA THR A 346 9.09 -4.70 -23.84
C THR A 346 8.80 -5.33 -22.49
N PRO A 347 8.35 -6.61 -22.42
CA PRO A 347 8.17 -7.33 -21.17
C PRO A 347 9.52 -7.66 -20.54
N LYS A 348 9.60 -7.60 -19.19
CA LYS A 348 10.75 -8.02 -18.40
C LYS A 348 10.56 -9.47 -17.93
N ASP A 349 11.58 -10.10 -17.37
CA ASP A 349 11.46 -11.44 -16.78
C ASP A 349 10.36 -11.50 -15.70
N ALA A 350 10.16 -10.40 -14.97
CA ALA A 350 9.10 -10.23 -13.99
C ALA A 350 7.68 -10.36 -14.59
N TYR A 351 7.47 -9.89 -15.83
CA TYR A 351 6.20 -10.05 -16.54
C TYR A 351 5.85 -11.53 -16.75
N TRP A 352 6.81 -12.29 -17.23
CA TRP A 352 6.63 -13.72 -17.50
C TRP A 352 6.48 -14.54 -16.23
N ALA A 353 7.25 -14.19 -15.18
CA ALA A 353 7.12 -14.84 -13.87
C ALA A 353 5.74 -14.60 -13.27
N TYR A 354 5.25 -13.36 -13.32
CA TYR A 354 3.90 -13.00 -12.85
C TYR A 354 2.82 -13.75 -13.62
N LYS A 355 2.86 -13.68 -14.96
CA LYS A 355 1.91 -14.35 -15.85
C LYS A 355 1.84 -15.85 -15.60
N ASN A 356 3.00 -16.53 -15.53
CA ASN A 356 3.08 -17.97 -15.30
C ASN A 356 2.57 -18.34 -13.90
N PHE A 357 2.87 -17.51 -12.90
CA PHE A 357 2.36 -17.73 -11.55
C PHE A 357 0.83 -17.65 -11.52
N VAL A 358 0.24 -16.61 -12.10
CA VAL A 358 -1.23 -16.44 -12.16
C VAL A 358 -1.88 -17.59 -12.92
N ALA A 359 -1.30 -18.02 -14.03
CA ALA A 359 -1.82 -19.14 -14.83
C ALA A 359 -1.81 -20.48 -14.06
N SER A 360 -0.81 -20.69 -13.20
CA SER A 360 -0.70 -21.90 -12.37
C SER A 360 -1.51 -21.84 -11.06
N HIS A 361 -2.01 -20.67 -10.67
CA HIS A 361 -2.81 -20.45 -9.47
C HIS A 361 -4.10 -19.68 -9.82
N PRO A 362 -4.99 -20.27 -10.65
CA PRO A 362 -6.22 -19.59 -11.06
C PRO A 362 -7.12 -19.29 -9.84
N MET A 363 -7.99 -18.27 -10.01
CA MET A 363 -8.96 -17.84 -8.99
C MET A 363 -10.01 -18.92 -8.70
#